data_05422e0af16c1d21257e33a611f729b2
#
_entry.id   05422e0af16c1d21257e33a611f729b2
#
_cell.length_a   1.000
_cell.length_b   1.000
_cell.length_c   1.000
_cell.angle_alpha   90.00
_cell.angle_beta   90.00
_cell.angle_gamma   90.00
#
_symmetry.space_group_name_H-M   'P 1'
#
loop_
_entity.id
_entity.type
_entity.pdbx_description
1 polymer ?
#
loop_
_entity_poly.entity_id
_entity_poly.type
_entity_poly.pdbx_seq_one_letter_code
_entity_poly.pdbx_strand_id
1 'polypeptide(L)'
;MFTVIVILFAHVSPTLIMKLMELKDWLNSINLNKNNQIDEDPSVEKEYPPFIINKCLSGHLDTVMFANEMNKYPFLPKKMQHDFFIHIVRKKKRFSPWLRKDKIKNLDSVKTYYECSNAKAEQILKILTKEQLNFIKSKLDIGGRQ
;
A
#
# COMPACT_ATOMS: atom_id res chain seq x y z
N MET A 1 4.82 -34.29 -7.57
CA MET A 1 4.61 -33.18 -6.62
C MET A 1 4.91 -31.80 -7.23
N PHE A 2 4.91 -31.67 -8.56
CA PHE A 2 5.18 -30.41 -9.28
C PHE A 2 3.98 -29.83 -10.04
N THR A 3 2.86 -30.51 -10.04
CA THR A 3 1.69 -30.15 -10.88
C THR A 3 0.68 -29.22 -10.18
N VAL A 4 0.78 -29.02 -8.86
CA VAL A 4 -0.19 -28.20 -8.10
C VAL A 4 0.18 -26.72 -8.06
N ILE A 5 1.47 -26.37 -8.26
CA ILE A 5 1.95 -24.99 -8.23
C ILE A 5 1.59 -24.20 -9.50
N VAL A 6 1.43 -24.89 -10.64
CA VAL A 6 1.11 -24.24 -11.91
C VAL A 6 -0.35 -23.77 -11.99
N ILE A 7 -1.26 -24.40 -11.26
CA ILE A 7 -2.70 -24.08 -11.31
C ILE A 7 -3.06 -22.85 -10.47
N LEU A 8 -2.26 -22.48 -9.46
CA LEU A 8 -2.50 -21.29 -8.63
C LEU A 8 -2.11 -19.96 -9.31
N PHE A 9 -1.29 -20.00 -10.38
CA PHE A 9 -0.96 -18.81 -11.17
C PHE A 9 -1.97 -18.51 -12.28
N ALA A 10 -2.86 -19.42 -12.61
CA ALA A 10 -3.80 -19.28 -13.73
C ALA A 10 -5.05 -18.43 -13.40
N HIS A 11 -5.23 -17.98 -12.15
CA HIS A 11 -6.39 -17.18 -11.73
C HIS A 11 -6.08 -15.72 -11.36
N VAL A 12 -4.87 -15.25 -11.60
CA VAL A 12 -4.59 -13.81 -11.59
C VAL A 12 -5.08 -13.26 -12.94
N SER A 13 -6.24 -12.60 -12.92
CA SER A 13 -6.82 -12.06 -14.15
C SER A 13 -5.78 -11.20 -14.89
N PRO A 14 -5.60 -11.37 -16.21
CA PRO A 14 -4.63 -10.62 -17.01
C PRO A 14 -4.79 -9.10 -16.86
N THR A 15 -6.00 -8.62 -16.54
CA THR A 15 -6.30 -7.22 -16.24
C THR A 15 -5.58 -6.70 -14.99
N LEU A 16 -5.34 -7.52 -13.98
CA LEU A 16 -4.62 -7.09 -12.77
C LEU A 16 -3.11 -6.95 -13.03
N ILE A 17 -2.56 -7.83 -13.85
CA ILE A 17 -1.13 -7.78 -14.25
C ILE A 17 -0.87 -6.56 -15.15
N MET A 18 -1.75 -6.29 -16.12
CA MET A 18 -1.66 -5.09 -16.96
C MET A 18 -1.75 -3.81 -16.13
N LYS A 19 -2.70 -3.73 -15.20
CA LYS A 19 -2.86 -2.56 -14.33
C LYS A 19 -1.65 -2.29 -13.41
N LEU A 20 -0.92 -3.31 -12.99
CA LEU A 20 0.32 -3.18 -12.23
C LEU A 20 1.50 -2.70 -13.11
N MET A 21 1.54 -3.08 -14.36
CA MET A 21 2.54 -2.61 -15.31
C MET A 21 2.32 -1.14 -15.68
N GLU A 22 1.10 -0.73 -15.89
CA GLU A 22 0.69 0.65 -16.13
C GLU A 22 1.12 1.60 -15.00
N LEU A 23 0.91 1.21 -13.73
CA LEU A 23 1.37 2.01 -12.59
C LEU A 23 2.89 2.19 -12.57
N LYS A 24 3.63 1.13 -12.91
CA LYS A 24 5.09 1.18 -12.99
C LYS A 24 5.56 2.15 -14.06
N ASP A 25 4.90 2.18 -15.21
CA ASP A 25 5.25 3.05 -16.33
C ASP A 25 4.97 4.52 -15.98
N TRP A 26 3.86 4.82 -15.33
CA TRP A 26 3.56 6.15 -14.78
C TRP A 26 4.60 6.61 -13.76
N LEU A 27 5.00 5.74 -12.84
CA LEU A 27 6.04 6.08 -11.86
C LEU A 27 7.42 6.23 -12.51
N ASN A 28 7.75 5.45 -13.53
CA ASN A 28 9.00 5.57 -14.27
C ASN A 28 9.03 6.87 -15.09
N SER A 29 7.91 7.27 -15.70
CA SER A 29 7.83 8.55 -16.42
C SER A 29 8.09 9.73 -15.50
N ILE A 30 7.55 9.72 -14.28
CA ILE A 30 7.76 10.80 -13.29
C ILE A 30 9.17 10.75 -12.70
N ASN A 31 9.67 9.57 -12.35
CA ASN A 31 10.90 9.43 -11.58
C ASN A 31 12.18 9.34 -12.42
N LEU A 32 12.12 8.79 -13.62
CA LEU A 32 13.30 8.44 -14.41
C LEU A 32 13.31 9.09 -15.81
N ASN A 33 12.35 8.74 -16.65
CA ASN A 33 12.41 9.05 -18.08
C ASN A 33 12.03 10.50 -18.36
N LYS A 34 11.09 11.06 -17.63
CA LYS A 34 10.51 12.39 -17.87
C LYS A 34 9.75 12.49 -19.21
N ASN A 35 9.27 11.36 -19.71
CA ASN A 35 8.44 11.31 -20.90
C ASN A 35 6.99 11.55 -20.54
N ASN A 36 6.32 12.44 -21.26
CA ASN A 36 4.91 12.71 -21.03
C ASN A 36 4.06 11.77 -21.90
N GLN A 37 3.66 10.65 -21.35
CA GLN A 37 2.86 9.63 -22.02
C GLN A 37 1.49 10.16 -22.48
N ILE A 38 0.93 11.16 -21.78
CA ILE A 38 -0.37 11.76 -22.13
C ILE A 38 -0.24 12.68 -23.34
N ASP A 39 0.93 13.32 -23.54
CA ASP A 39 1.18 14.12 -24.74
C ASP A 39 1.40 13.26 -25.97
N GLU A 40 1.98 12.06 -25.79
CA GLU A 40 2.17 11.08 -26.87
C GLU A 40 0.84 10.44 -27.28
N ASP A 41 0.00 10.07 -26.31
CA ASP A 41 -1.32 9.49 -26.53
C ASP A 41 -2.35 10.04 -25.51
N PRO A 42 -3.19 10.99 -25.89
CA PRO A 42 -4.21 11.56 -24.99
C PRO A 42 -5.25 10.55 -24.48
N SER A 43 -5.41 9.40 -25.12
CA SER A 43 -6.37 8.38 -24.68
C SER A 43 -5.98 7.76 -23.33
N VAL A 44 -4.67 7.72 -23.03
CA VAL A 44 -4.12 7.15 -21.78
C VAL A 44 -4.41 8.02 -20.55
N GLU A 45 -4.83 9.28 -20.71
CA GLU A 45 -5.15 10.15 -19.57
C GLU A 45 -6.18 9.52 -18.64
N LYS A 46 -7.15 8.77 -19.19
CA LYS A 46 -8.21 8.10 -18.41
C LYS A 46 -7.65 7.06 -17.45
N GLU A 47 -6.53 6.43 -17.80
CA GLU A 47 -5.89 5.36 -17.04
C GLU A 47 -4.97 5.89 -15.94
N TYR A 48 -4.57 7.15 -15.97
CA TYR A 48 -3.73 7.75 -14.92
C TYR A 48 -4.42 7.66 -13.56
N PRO A 49 -3.78 7.04 -12.54
CA PRO A 49 -4.34 6.86 -11.21
C PRO A 49 -3.80 7.92 -10.22
N PRO A 50 -4.38 9.13 -10.13
CA PRO A 50 -3.81 10.24 -9.35
C PRO A 50 -3.57 9.89 -7.89
N PHE A 51 -4.56 9.27 -7.24
CA PHE A 51 -4.48 8.91 -5.83
C PHE A 51 -3.31 7.96 -5.53
N ILE A 52 -3.11 6.96 -6.39
CA ILE A 52 -2.06 5.96 -6.19
C ILE A 52 -0.68 6.59 -6.41
N ILE A 53 -0.54 7.44 -7.44
CA ILE A 53 0.71 8.17 -7.71
C ILE A 53 1.06 9.09 -6.54
N ASN A 54 0.09 9.89 -6.05
CA ASN A 54 0.29 10.75 -4.89
C ASN A 54 0.71 9.94 -3.66
N LYS A 55 0.08 8.78 -3.45
CA LYS A 55 0.42 7.87 -2.35
C LYS A 55 1.85 7.33 -2.48
N CYS A 56 2.28 6.92 -3.66
CA CYS A 56 3.65 6.46 -3.89
C CYS A 56 4.68 7.57 -3.66
N LEU A 57 4.41 8.78 -4.16
CA LEU A 57 5.30 9.92 -4.00
C LEU A 57 5.33 10.46 -2.57
N SER A 58 4.24 10.34 -1.81
CA SER A 58 4.19 10.75 -0.39
C SER A 58 5.10 9.91 0.52
N GLY A 59 5.54 8.73 0.09
CA GLY A 59 6.46 7.87 0.83
C GLY A 59 7.92 8.34 0.83
N HIS A 60 8.25 9.44 0.17
CA HIS A 60 9.61 9.94 0.05
C HIS A 60 9.74 11.38 0.55
N LEU A 61 10.76 11.67 1.35
CA LEU A 61 11.00 12.98 1.94
C LEU A 61 11.15 14.09 0.89
N ASP A 62 11.73 13.78 -0.27
CA ASP A 62 11.98 14.75 -1.33
C ASP A 62 10.75 15.03 -2.22
N THR A 63 9.70 14.24 -2.12
CA THR A 63 8.47 14.42 -2.93
C THR A 63 7.18 14.53 -2.10
N VAL A 64 7.24 14.31 -0.78
CA VAL A 64 6.06 14.35 0.09
C VAL A 64 5.34 15.70 0.05
N MET A 65 6.09 16.81 -0.01
CA MET A 65 5.50 18.15 -0.05
C MET A 65 4.73 18.37 -1.36
N PHE A 66 5.25 17.89 -2.49
CA PHE A 66 4.60 17.99 -3.80
C PHE A 66 3.36 17.12 -3.89
N ALA A 67 3.43 15.91 -3.33
CA ALA A 67 2.26 15.02 -3.24
C ALA A 67 1.17 15.63 -2.34
N ASN A 68 1.56 16.25 -1.22
CA ASN A 68 0.62 16.94 -0.33
C ASN A 68 -0.02 18.16 -1.00
N GLU A 69 0.75 18.93 -1.77
CA GLU A 69 0.20 20.05 -2.53
C GLU A 69 -0.82 19.57 -3.56
N MET A 70 -0.50 18.52 -4.32
CA MET A 70 -1.43 17.97 -5.32
C MET A 70 -2.69 17.37 -4.70
N ASN A 71 -2.61 16.84 -3.48
CA ASN A 71 -3.78 16.33 -2.76
C ASN A 71 -4.80 17.41 -2.38
N LYS A 72 -4.42 18.67 -2.36
CA LYS A 72 -5.36 19.79 -2.14
C LYS A 72 -6.27 20.04 -3.34
N TYR A 73 -5.87 19.59 -4.53
CA TYR A 73 -6.56 19.84 -5.79
C TYR A 73 -6.94 18.54 -6.52
N PRO A 74 -7.77 17.67 -5.90
CA PRO A 74 -8.10 16.35 -6.47
C PRO A 74 -8.93 16.43 -7.75
N PHE A 75 -9.56 17.59 -8.03
CA PHE A 75 -10.42 17.86 -9.18
C PHE A 75 -9.68 18.40 -10.40
N LEU A 76 -8.35 18.61 -10.31
CA LEU A 76 -7.57 18.99 -11.48
C LEU A 76 -7.58 17.88 -12.54
N PRO A 77 -7.55 18.23 -13.84
CA PRO A 77 -7.39 17.27 -14.92
C PRO A 77 -6.18 16.36 -14.67
N LYS A 78 -6.32 15.09 -14.99
CA LYS A 78 -5.26 14.09 -14.75
C LYS A 78 -3.95 14.45 -15.46
N LYS A 79 -4.05 15.03 -16.67
CA LYS A 79 -2.89 15.55 -17.40
C LYS A 79 -2.14 16.60 -16.60
N MET A 80 -2.84 17.59 -16.03
CA MET A 80 -2.19 18.64 -15.24
C MET A 80 -1.48 18.08 -14.00
N GLN A 81 -2.08 17.10 -13.33
CA GLN A 81 -1.45 16.44 -12.18
C GLN A 81 -0.18 15.68 -12.59
N HIS A 82 -0.21 14.99 -13.72
CA HIS A 82 0.95 14.28 -14.26
C HIS A 82 2.06 15.25 -14.69
N ASP A 83 1.73 16.31 -15.42
CA ASP A 83 2.66 17.34 -15.87
C ASP A 83 3.35 18.01 -14.68
N PHE A 84 2.61 18.35 -13.63
CA PHE A 84 3.17 18.90 -12.41
C PHE A 84 4.27 18.01 -11.84
N PHE A 85 4.03 16.70 -11.72
CA PHE A 85 5.04 15.79 -11.19
C PHE A 85 6.22 15.56 -12.12
N ILE A 86 6.00 15.50 -13.43
CA ILE A 86 7.11 15.38 -14.39
C ILE A 86 8.08 16.54 -14.26
N HIS A 87 7.58 17.77 -14.12
CA HIS A 87 8.41 18.95 -14.11
C HIS A 87 9.06 19.20 -12.75
N ILE A 88 8.37 18.96 -11.64
CA ILE A 88 8.85 19.32 -10.30
C ILE A 88 9.72 18.27 -9.65
N VAL A 89 9.45 16.98 -9.90
CA VAL A 89 10.15 15.86 -9.27
C VAL A 89 11.51 15.65 -9.96
N ARG A 90 12.60 15.62 -9.20
CA ARG A 90 13.94 15.35 -9.73
C ARG A 90 14.08 13.90 -10.18
N LYS A 91 14.90 13.66 -11.21
CA LYS A 91 15.25 12.30 -11.65
C LYS A 91 15.92 11.52 -10.53
N LYS A 92 15.28 10.46 -10.06
CA LYS A 92 15.81 9.59 -9.01
C LYS A 92 15.03 8.28 -9.00
N LYS A 93 15.73 7.14 -8.86
CA LYS A 93 15.07 5.86 -8.61
C LYS A 93 14.47 5.90 -7.20
N ARG A 94 13.14 5.74 -7.10
CA ARG A 94 12.40 5.71 -5.84
C ARG A 94 11.68 4.38 -5.74
N PHE A 95 11.73 3.79 -4.56
CA PHE A 95 10.95 2.63 -4.20
C PHE A 95 10.17 2.96 -2.94
N SER A 96 8.86 3.09 -3.06
CA SER A 96 7.98 3.33 -1.93
C SER A 96 7.37 2.01 -1.48
N PRO A 97 7.89 1.39 -0.41
CA PRO A 97 7.21 0.24 0.16
C PRO A 97 5.86 0.71 0.70
N TRP A 98 4.80 -0.01 0.38
CA TRP A 98 3.52 0.20 1.03
C TRP A 98 3.69 -0.03 2.52
N LEU A 99 3.36 0.98 3.33
CA LEU A 99 3.36 0.83 4.77
C LEU A 99 2.37 -0.29 5.14
N ARG A 100 2.90 -1.45 5.44
CA ARG A 100 2.11 -2.53 6.00
C ARG A 100 1.86 -2.19 7.46
N LYS A 101 0.62 -2.36 7.90
CA LYS A 101 0.31 -2.29 9.31
C LYS A 101 1.09 -3.42 10.00
N ASP A 102 2.02 -3.07 10.86
CA ASP A 102 2.77 -4.06 11.63
C ASP A 102 1.77 -4.91 12.42
N LYS A 103 1.91 -6.23 12.32
CA LYS A 103 1.13 -7.15 13.16
C LYS A 103 1.65 -7.02 14.58
N ILE A 104 0.87 -6.39 15.44
CA ILE A 104 1.17 -6.29 16.86
C ILE A 104 1.05 -7.69 17.44
N LYS A 105 2.17 -8.23 17.95
CA LYS A 105 2.19 -9.57 18.56
C LYS A 105 1.15 -9.63 19.69
N ASN A 106 0.41 -10.74 19.75
CA ASN A 106 -0.61 -11.03 20.74
C ASN A 106 -1.86 -10.15 20.72
N LEU A 107 -2.02 -9.26 19.73
CA LEU A 107 -3.21 -8.43 19.60
C LEU A 107 -4.47 -9.29 19.46
N ASP A 108 -4.40 -10.32 18.60
CA ASP A 108 -5.53 -11.21 18.33
C ASP A 108 -5.94 -11.99 19.59
N SER A 109 -4.97 -12.45 20.41
CA SER A 109 -5.28 -13.13 21.67
C SER A 109 -6.01 -12.22 22.66
N VAL A 110 -5.55 -10.97 22.81
CA VAL A 110 -6.19 -9.99 23.68
C VAL A 110 -7.58 -9.63 23.17
N LYS A 111 -7.72 -9.42 21.87
CA LYS A 111 -8.98 -9.12 21.22
C LYS A 111 -10.01 -10.23 21.42
N THR A 112 -9.62 -11.49 21.25
CA THR A 112 -10.49 -12.65 21.42
C THR A 112 -10.90 -12.83 22.88
N TYR A 113 -9.98 -12.67 23.80
CA TYR A 113 -10.23 -12.83 25.23
C TYR A 113 -11.17 -11.78 25.82
N TYR A 114 -10.99 -10.50 25.42
CA TYR A 114 -11.80 -9.37 25.91
C TYR A 114 -12.93 -8.97 24.97
N GLU A 115 -13.12 -9.64 23.85
CA GLU A 115 -14.14 -9.37 22.83
C GLU A 115 -14.21 -7.88 22.42
N CYS A 116 -13.04 -7.26 22.20
CA CYS A 116 -12.94 -5.82 21.99
C CYS A 116 -12.39 -5.45 20.61
N SER A 117 -12.52 -4.18 20.22
CA SER A 117 -11.96 -3.64 18.97
C SER A 117 -10.43 -3.62 18.98
N ASN A 118 -9.81 -3.55 17.81
CA ASN A 118 -8.34 -3.47 17.67
C ASN A 118 -7.73 -2.32 18.48
N ALA A 119 -8.35 -1.12 18.43
CA ALA A 119 -7.86 0.06 19.14
C ALA A 119 -7.88 -0.15 20.67
N LYS A 120 -8.92 -0.79 21.19
CA LYS A 120 -9.04 -1.10 22.63
C LYS A 120 -8.06 -2.22 23.02
N ALA A 121 -7.89 -3.24 22.20
CA ALA A 121 -6.92 -4.30 22.41
C ALA A 121 -5.46 -3.78 22.45
N GLU A 122 -5.13 -2.80 21.62
CA GLU A 122 -3.80 -2.14 21.62
C GLU A 122 -3.56 -1.37 22.94
N GLN A 123 -4.58 -0.72 23.46
CA GLN A 123 -4.50 -0.02 24.75
C GLN A 123 -4.31 -1.01 25.91
N ILE A 124 -5.08 -2.10 25.92
CA ILE A 124 -4.99 -3.17 26.91
C ILE A 124 -3.61 -3.81 26.89
N LEU A 125 -3.06 -4.10 25.70
CA LEU A 125 -1.72 -4.70 25.55
C LEU A 125 -0.60 -3.87 26.18
N LYS A 126 -0.73 -2.54 26.22
CA LYS A 126 0.26 -1.65 26.86
C LYS A 126 0.27 -1.75 28.38
N ILE A 127 -0.81 -2.22 28.98
CA ILE A 127 -1.01 -2.32 30.44
C ILE A 127 -0.73 -3.74 30.93
N LEU A 128 -0.94 -4.76 30.09
CA LEU A 128 -0.79 -6.16 30.46
C LEU A 128 0.66 -6.55 30.76
N THR A 129 0.85 -7.26 31.86
CA THR A 129 2.13 -7.91 32.19
C THR A 129 2.32 -9.18 31.34
N LYS A 130 3.57 -9.66 31.26
CA LYS A 130 3.90 -10.92 30.54
C LYS A 130 3.15 -12.12 31.12
N GLU A 131 2.99 -12.15 32.45
CA GLU A 131 2.28 -13.23 33.17
C GLU A 131 0.81 -13.26 32.81
N GLN A 132 0.15 -12.09 32.83
CA GLN A 132 -1.25 -11.96 32.43
C GLN A 132 -1.46 -12.34 30.96
N LEU A 133 -0.52 -11.98 30.10
CA LEU A 133 -0.59 -12.35 28.68
C LEU A 133 -0.45 -13.86 28.48
N ASN A 134 0.41 -14.53 29.24
CA ASN A 134 0.54 -16.00 29.21
C ASN A 134 -0.72 -16.68 29.76
N PHE A 135 -1.32 -16.11 30.78
CA PHE A 135 -2.61 -16.60 31.32
C PHE A 135 -3.72 -16.48 30.25
N ILE A 136 -3.83 -15.35 29.56
CA ILE A 136 -4.79 -15.19 28.45
C ILE A 136 -4.58 -16.25 27.38
N LYS A 137 -3.34 -16.48 26.97
CA LYS A 137 -3.01 -17.50 25.97
C LYS A 137 -3.40 -18.92 26.43
N SER A 138 -3.11 -19.28 27.67
CA SER A 138 -3.49 -20.57 28.22
C SER A 138 -5.00 -20.79 28.30
N LYS A 139 -5.77 -19.71 28.49
CA LYS A 139 -7.23 -19.75 28.49
C LYS A 139 -7.84 -19.90 27.09
N LEU A 140 -7.15 -19.36 26.09
CA LEU A 140 -7.59 -19.46 24.68
C LEU A 140 -7.13 -20.76 24.01
N ASP A 141 -6.13 -21.43 24.60
CA ASP A 141 -5.66 -22.73 24.12
C ASP A 141 -6.63 -23.83 24.59
N ILE A 142 -7.61 -24.12 23.72
CA ILE A 142 -8.69 -25.09 23.99
C ILE A 142 -8.18 -26.55 23.83
N GLY A 143 -6.86 -26.77 23.60
CA GLY A 143 -6.27 -28.10 23.57
C GLY A 143 -6.93 -29.01 22.54
N GLY A 144 -6.60 -28.85 21.30
CA GLY A 144 -6.95 -29.78 20.24
C GLY A 144 -5.68 -30.20 19.49
N ARG A 145 -5.39 -31.49 19.43
CA ARG A 145 -4.38 -32.00 18.49
C ARG A 145 -4.87 -31.71 17.08
N GLN A 146 -4.11 -30.89 16.33
CA GLN A 146 -4.18 -30.87 14.88
C GLN A 146 -3.46 -32.07 14.32
#